data_5f181a351d58d836007d92ad8ef81f93
#
_entry.id   5f181a351d58d836007d92ad8ef81f93
#
_cell.length_a   1.000
_cell.length_b   1.000
_cell.length_c   1.000
_cell.angle_alpha   90.00
_cell.angle_beta   90.00
_cell.angle_gamma   90.00
#
_symmetry.space_group_name_H-M   'P 1'
#
loop_
_entity.id
_entity.type
_entity.pdbx_description
1 polymer ?
#
loop_
_entity_poly.entity_id
_entity_poly.type
_entity_poly.pdbx_seq_one_letter_code
_entity_poly.pdbx_strand_id
1 'polypeptide(L)'
;MTKFGSGAMAGAAALALSVAAIAQAGQAQPAPAKAKQGPDGGPPAGPAVRVEAGELLEAWNPRVSAGPPVGAFPEFEGWSMGTAMPLPRSEHAVAEFGGRIWVLGGYPPGRLPSNLVQIYDPATGRWTLGPTLPQPIHHTHVASVGGRIYLLGGEVEGASTGRPERFVPDVWMHDPAVGGWVPRAPMPTARGGGGKAVIDGKIYVAGGRPPGGSAFEVYDPATDSWERLPDLPTQRNHLAMVAINGRIYVAGGRTGPGAGAPRVDVVEIYDPATRRWSRGASLPAPRGGITGAAYAGCMFVFGGEGEPTHVLGLTPNAYGYDPRTDRWTTLPNLPIAVHGLKGSAVIGGRIFLPGGGITLGGNSGTNAMQVYRPTMRCE
;
A
#
# COMPACT_ATOMS: atom_id res chain seq x y z
N MET A 1 -23.16 -45.39 28.12
CA MET A 1 -21.97 -44.92 28.83
C MET A 1 -20.83 -44.82 27.81
N THR A 2 -20.59 -43.69 27.22
CA THR A 2 -19.39 -43.41 26.40
C THR A 2 -19.08 -41.92 26.51
N LYS A 3 -17.90 -41.63 27.04
CA LYS A 3 -17.38 -40.26 27.27
C LYS A 3 -17.00 -39.63 25.93
N PHE A 4 -17.54 -38.46 25.64
CA PHE A 4 -17.03 -37.57 24.58
C PHE A 4 -15.95 -36.67 25.20
N GLY A 5 -14.78 -36.68 24.57
CA GLY A 5 -13.62 -35.92 25.01
C GLY A 5 -13.69 -34.44 24.53
N SER A 6 -13.35 -33.57 25.46
CA SER A 6 -13.17 -32.15 25.31
C SER A 6 -11.81 -31.87 24.62
N GLY A 7 -11.79 -31.43 23.38
CA GLY A 7 -10.56 -31.16 22.66
C GLY A 7 -10.55 -29.96 21.69
N ALA A 8 -11.61 -29.16 21.65
CA ALA A 8 -11.75 -28.14 20.55
C ALA A 8 -11.82 -26.66 20.97
N MET A 9 -11.56 -26.32 22.24
CA MET A 9 -11.69 -24.92 22.70
C MET A 9 -10.39 -24.19 23.06
N ALA A 10 -9.23 -24.81 22.95
CA ALA A 10 -7.97 -24.15 23.34
C ALA A 10 -7.36 -23.23 22.26
N GLY A 11 -7.72 -23.41 20.99
CA GLY A 11 -7.13 -22.62 19.89
C GLY A 11 -7.71 -21.22 19.71
N ALA A 12 -9.01 -21.04 19.99
CA ALA A 12 -9.68 -19.76 19.82
C ALA A 12 -9.36 -18.73 20.94
N ALA A 13 -9.10 -19.23 22.16
CA ALA A 13 -8.78 -18.38 23.31
C ALA A 13 -7.38 -17.76 23.22
N ALA A 14 -6.41 -18.46 22.62
CA ALA A 14 -5.03 -17.96 22.49
C ALA A 14 -4.92 -16.81 21.46
N LEU A 15 -5.74 -16.83 20.39
CA LEU A 15 -5.77 -15.76 19.38
C LEU A 15 -6.45 -14.48 19.91
N ALA A 16 -7.50 -14.65 20.73
CA ALA A 16 -8.20 -13.53 21.38
C ALA A 16 -7.33 -12.81 22.43
N LEU A 17 -6.47 -13.54 23.14
CA LEU A 17 -5.56 -12.95 24.13
C LEU A 17 -4.42 -12.14 23.51
N SER A 18 -3.92 -12.51 22.33
CA SER A 18 -2.88 -11.73 21.65
C SER A 18 -3.40 -10.40 21.07
N VAL A 19 -4.64 -10.36 20.61
CA VAL A 19 -5.28 -9.12 20.13
C VAL A 19 -5.63 -8.18 21.29
N ALA A 20 -6.07 -8.72 22.43
CA ALA A 20 -6.36 -7.92 23.64
C ALA A 20 -5.08 -7.33 24.28
N ALA A 21 -3.95 -8.03 24.24
CA ALA A 21 -2.68 -7.53 24.77
C ALA A 21 -2.12 -6.35 23.96
N ILE A 22 -2.36 -6.31 22.64
CA ILE A 22 -1.96 -5.19 21.79
C ILE A 22 -2.86 -3.95 22.03
N ALA A 23 -4.14 -4.15 22.35
CA ALA A 23 -5.07 -3.08 22.68
C ALA A 23 -4.82 -2.46 24.08
N GLN A 24 -4.30 -3.23 25.05
CA GLN A 24 -4.03 -2.74 26.40
C GLN A 24 -2.70 -2.00 26.57
N ALA A 25 -1.74 -2.15 25.68
CA ALA A 25 -0.49 -1.39 25.72
C ALA A 25 -0.68 0.09 25.34
N GLY A 26 -1.86 0.49 24.87
CA GLY A 26 -2.20 1.88 24.50
C GLY A 26 -2.94 2.70 25.56
N GLN A 27 -3.21 2.15 26.76
CA GLN A 27 -3.97 2.86 27.78
C GLN A 27 -3.23 2.91 29.11
N ALA A 28 -2.36 3.86 29.30
CA ALA A 28 -2.03 4.46 30.60
C ALA A 28 -1.04 5.61 30.48
N GLN A 29 -1.53 6.82 30.24
CA GLN A 29 -0.93 8.04 30.81
C GLN A 29 -2.02 9.09 31.09
N PRO A 30 -1.94 9.83 32.23
CA PRO A 30 -2.94 10.82 32.58
C PRO A 30 -2.89 12.03 31.66
N ALA A 31 -4.05 12.63 31.38
CA ALA A 31 -4.22 13.73 30.48
C ALA A 31 -3.41 14.98 30.92
N PRO A 32 -2.57 15.56 30.06
CA PRO A 32 -2.03 16.90 30.27
C PRO A 32 -3.05 17.96 29.86
N ALA A 33 -2.94 19.14 30.49
CA ALA A 33 -3.77 20.31 30.29
C ALA A 33 -3.89 20.73 28.82
N LYS A 34 -5.03 21.33 28.46
CA LYS A 34 -5.41 21.78 27.12
C LYS A 34 -4.27 22.49 26.37
N ALA A 35 -3.61 21.79 25.45
CA ALA A 35 -2.71 22.37 24.47
C ALA A 35 -3.53 23.02 23.34
N LYS A 36 -3.11 24.18 22.85
CA LYS A 36 -3.73 24.88 21.72
C LYS A 36 -3.63 23.97 20.47
N GLN A 37 -4.75 23.70 19.84
CA GLN A 37 -4.82 22.98 18.58
C GLN A 37 -4.16 23.80 17.47
N GLY A 38 -3.36 23.16 16.61
CA GLY A 38 -2.88 23.75 15.37
C GLY A 38 -4.04 23.91 14.36
N PRO A 39 -3.85 24.65 13.27
CA PRO A 39 -4.90 24.95 12.29
C PRO A 39 -5.59 23.76 11.67
N ASP A 40 -5.03 22.56 11.79
CA ASP A 40 -5.55 21.30 11.22
C ASP A 40 -6.13 20.34 12.28
N GLY A 41 -6.34 20.78 13.53
CA GLY A 41 -6.98 20.00 14.59
C GLY A 41 -6.14 18.83 15.16
N GLY A 42 -4.85 18.72 14.80
CA GLY A 42 -3.92 17.71 15.30
C GLY A 42 -3.13 18.16 16.53
N PRO A 43 -2.54 17.25 17.33
CA PRO A 43 -1.66 17.62 18.42
C PRO A 43 -0.43 18.38 17.90
N PRO A 44 0.13 19.33 18.68
CA PRO A 44 1.32 20.08 18.28
C PRO A 44 2.47 19.10 17.97
N ALA A 45 3.16 19.33 16.87
CA ALA A 45 4.36 18.57 16.52
C ALA A 45 5.43 18.78 17.59
N GLY A 46 5.82 17.70 18.25
CA GLY A 46 7.03 17.69 19.08
C GLY A 46 8.28 17.96 18.21
N PRO A 47 9.45 18.22 18.82
CA PRO A 47 10.68 18.42 18.06
C PRO A 47 10.88 17.23 17.13
N ALA A 48 11.16 17.51 15.84
CA ALA A 48 11.36 16.49 14.83
C ALA A 48 12.57 15.62 15.22
N VAL A 49 12.30 14.43 15.72
CA VAL A 49 13.34 13.42 15.96
C VAL A 49 13.65 12.79 14.62
N ARG A 50 14.85 13.04 14.13
CA ARG A 50 15.36 12.37 12.94
C ARG A 50 15.74 10.95 13.35
N VAL A 51 14.89 9.97 13.01
CA VAL A 51 15.21 8.57 13.22
C VAL A 51 16.16 8.15 12.09
N GLU A 52 17.43 7.99 12.41
CA GLU A 52 18.43 7.51 11.45
C GLU A 52 18.18 6.03 11.12
N ALA A 53 18.60 5.62 9.91
CA ALA A 53 18.47 4.22 9.49
C ALA A 53 19.09 3.23 10.50
N GLY A 54 20.12 3.65 11.24
CA GLY A 54 20.74 2.89 12.31
C GLY A 54 19.82 2.61 13.48
N GLU A 55 19.05 3.60 13.96
CA GLU A 55 18.10 3.42 15.06
C GLU A 55 16.93 2.48 14.68
N LEU A 56 16.51 2.53 13.40
CA LEU A 56 15.51 1.59 12.88
C LEU A 56 16.09 0.17 12.73
N LEU A 57 17.39 0.05 12.47
CA LEU A 57 18.08 -1.24 12.44
C LEU A 57 18.21 -1.87 13.83
N GLU A 58 18.37 -1.06 14.90
CA GLU A 58 18.35 -1.56 16.28
C GLU A 58 16.98 -2.12 16.67
N ALA A 59 15.89 -1.59 16.09
CA ALA A 59 14.55 -2.14 16.26
C ALA A 59 14.31 -3.43 15.44
N TRP A 60 15.26 -3.83 14.59
CA TRP A 60 15.15 -5.07 13.82
C TRP A 60 15.20 -6.29 14.73
N ASN A 61 14.12 -7.04 14.79
CA ASN A 61 14.03 -8.26 15.57
C ASN A 61 14.21 -9.49 14.66
N PRO A 62 15.35 -10.18 14.71
CA PRO A 62 15.59 -11.37 13.87
C PRO A 62 14.64 -12.54 14.17
N ARG A 63 13.98 -12.56 15.33
CA ARG A 63 13.00 -13.61 15.66
C ARG A 63 11.68 -13.45 14.90
N VAL A 64 11.28 -12.22 14.58
CA VAL A 64 10.09 -11.94 13.75
C VAL A 64 10.45 -11.83 12.27
N SER A 65 11.74 -11.80 11.91
CA SER A 65 12.19 -11.74 10.52
C SER A 65 12.29 -13.10 9.83
N ALA A 66 12.00 -14.17 10.55
CA ALA A 66 11.95 -15.53 10.02
C ALA A 66 10.68 -16.25 10.51
N GLY A 67 10.11 -17.05 9.66
CA GLY A 67 8.90 -17.83 9.96
C GLY A 67 8.69 -18.93 8.92
N PRO A 68 7.64 -19.72 9.03
CA PRO A 68 7.34 -20.74 8.04
C PRO A 68 7.03 -20.10 6.69
N PRO A 69 7.32 -20.80 5.57
CA PRO A 69 6.96 -20.35 4.21
C PRO A 69 5.46 -20.10 4.09
N VAL A 70 5.07 -19.22 3.16
CA VAL A 70 3.66 -19.00 2.85
C VAL A 70 3.02 -20.31 2.39
N GLY A 71 1.84 -20.61 2.95
CA GLY A 71 1.14 -21.88 2.73
C GLY A 71 1.22 -22.83 3.94
N ALA A 72 2.15 -22.61 4.88
CA ALA A 72 2.14 -23.29 6.19
C ALA A 72 1.19 -22.65 7.20
N PHE A 73 0.64 -21.48 6.90
CA PHE A 73 -0.36 -20.80 7.72
C PHE A 73 -1.77 -21.30 7.38
N PRO A 74 -2.65 -21.48 8.38
CA PRO A 74 -4.04 -21.82 8.12
C PRO A 74 -4.72 -20.80 7.21
N GLU A 75 -5.52 -21.28 6.26
CA GLU A 75 -6.36 -20.44 5.40
C GLU A 75 -7.79 -20.38 5.99
N PHE A 76 -8.38 -19.19 5.96
CA PHE A 76 -9.77 -18.96 6.28
C PHE A 76 -10.38 -18.07 5.18
N GLU A 77 -11.39 -18.58 4.49
CA GLU A 77 -12.07 -17.87 3.39
C GLU A 77 -11.12 -17.34 2.32
N GLY A 78 -10.02 -18.05 2.01
CA GLY A 78 -8.99 -17.63 1.07
C GLY A 78 -7.95 -16.68 1.66
N TRP A 79 -8.07 -16.28 2.92
CA TRP A 79 -7.07 -15.48 3.64
C TRP A 79 -6.17 -16.36 4.52
N SER A 80 -4.91 -15.98 4.56
CA SER A 80 -3.93 -16.50 5.53
C SER A 80 -3.01 -15.38 6.00
N MET A 81 -2.28 -15.62 7.07
CA MET A 81 -1.27 -14.69 7.58
C MET A 81 0.12 -15.21 7.21
N GLY A 82 0.95 -14.35 6.64
CA GLY A 82 2.37 -14.62 6.42
C GLY A 82 3.22 -14.18 7.61
N THR A 83 4.54 -14.40 7.51
CA THR A 83 5.50 -13.92 8.49
C THR A 83 5.41 -12.40 8.62
N ALA A 84 5.19 -11.91 9.84
CA ALA A 84 5.06 -10.48 10.10
C ALA A 84 6.31 -9.70 9.65
N MET A 85 6.11 -8.48 9.16
CA MET A 85 7.22 -7.57 8.86
C MET A 85 8.01 -7.26 10.13
N PRO A 86 9.34 -7.11 10.06
CA PRO A 86 10.14 -6.69 11.22
C PRO A 86 9.73 -5.33 11.78
N LEU A 87 9.37 -4.38 10.91
CA LEU A 87 8.88 -3.07 11.30
C LEU A 87 7.51 -2.80 10.71
N PRO A 88 6.52 -2.37 11.53
CA PRO A 88 5.22 -1.95 11.03
C PRO A 88 5.35 -0.69 10.18
N ARG A 89 4.48 -0.55 9.16
CA ARG A 89 4.48 0.60 8.24
C ARG A 89 3.11 0.93 7.71
N SER A 90 2.92 2.22 7.40
CA SER A 90 1.83 2.74 6.57
C SER A 90 2.38 3.63 5.45
N GLU A 91 1.58 3.95 4.45
CA GLU A 91 1.90 4.81 3.30
C GLU A 91 3.20 4.43 2.57
N HIS A 92 3.54 3.14 2.62
CA HIS A 92 4.70 2.55 1.95
C HIS A 92 4.32 1.99 0.59
N ALA A 93 5.31 1.86 -0.29
CA ALA A 93 5.15 1.23 -1.58
C ALA A 93 5.45 -0.27 -1.53
N VAL A 94 4.73 -1.06 -2.34
CA VAL A 94 4.90 -2.50 -2.44
C VAL A 94 5.02 -2.91 -3.90
N ALA A 95 5.99 -3.76 -4.19
CA ALA A 95 6.13 -4.41 -5.50
C ALA A 95 6.64 -5.85 -5.36
N GLU A 96 6.30 -6.67 -6.34
CA GLU A 96 7.01 -7.91 -6.61
C GLU A 96 8.28 -7.59 -7.41
N PHE A 97 9.41 -8.16 -7.02
CA PHE A 97 10.63 -8.12 -7.82
C PHE A 97 11.51 -9.34 -7.51
N GLY A 98 11.83 -10.09 -8.57
CA GLY A 98 12.67 -11.28 -8.46
C GLY A 98 12.08 -12.40 -7.61
N GLY A 99 10.77 -12.62 -7.65
CA GLY A 99 10.06 -13.62 -6.85
C GLY A 99 9.93 -13.22 -5.37
N ARG A 100 10.24 -11.98 -5.02
CA ARG A 100 10.22 -11.45 -3.64
C ARG A 100 9.33 -10.23 -3.52
N ILE A 101 8.91 -9.93 -2.30
CA ILE A 101 8.10 -8.77 -1.99
C ILE A 101 8.99 -7.67 -1.44
N TRP A 102 9.01 -6.54 -2.10
CA TRP A 102 9.76 -5.36 -1.71
C TRP A 102 8.80 -4.35 -1.07
N VAL A 103 9.13 -3.89 0.13
CA VAL A 103 8.39 -2.88 0.90
C VAL A 103 9.31 -1.68 1.08
N LEU A 104 8.95 -0.54 0.48
CA LEU A 104 9.84 0.62 0.33
C LEU A 104 9.24 1.85 1.03
N GLY A 105 10.05 2.53 1.82
CA GLY A 105 9.70 3.81 2.43
C GLY A 105 8.50 3.74 3.38
N GLY A 106 7.64 4.77 3.36
CA GLY A 106 6.46 4.88 4.21
C GLY A 106 6.75 5.39 5.61
N TYR A 107 5.76 5.25 6.48
CA TYR A 107 5.83 5.67 7.87
C TYR A 107 5.98 4.46 8.81
N PRO A 108 7.14 4.28 9.45
CA PRO A 108 7.26 3.45 10.64
C PRO A 108 6.58 4.12 11.85
N PRO A 109 6.57 3.48 13.04
CA PRO A 109 6.11 4.12 14.26
C PRO A 109 6.78 5.49 14.47
N GLY A 110 5.99 6.48 14.92
CA GLY A 110 6.45 7.88 15.02
C GLY A 110 6.17 8.73 13.79
N ARG A 111 5.66 8.16 12.70
CA ARG A 111 5.21 8.86 11.48
C ARG A 111 6.28 9.71 10.80
N LEU A 112 7.55 9.38 10.93
CA LEU A 112 8.61 10.00 10.14
C LEU A 112 8.80 9.22 8.84
N PRO A 113 9.04 9.89 7.70
CA PRO A 113 9.36 9.20 6.46
C PRO A 113 10.58 8.29 6.62
N SER A 114 10.55 7.11 6.00
CA SER A 114 11.63 6.13 6.08
C SER A 114 12.31 5.94 4.72
N ASN A 115 13.60 5.65 4.75
CA ASN A 115 14.38 5.23 3.59
C ASN A 115 14.67 3.72 3.58
N LEU A 116 14.08 2.96 4.51
CA LEU A 116 14.30 1.51 4.59
C LEU A 116 13.58 0.74 3.49
N VAL A 117 14.24 -0.31 3.04
CA VAL A 117 13.67 -1.35 2.17
C VAL A 117 13.68 -2.67 2.93
N GLN A 118 12.51 -3.29 3.07
CA GLN A 118 12.34 -4.62 3.62
C GLN A 118 11.94 -5.57 2.50
N ILE A 119 12.58 -6.72 2.43
CA ILE A 119 12.37 -7.70 1.36
C ILE A 119 11.94 -9.02 1.99
N TYR A 120 10.79 -9.53 1.56
CA TYR A 120 10.27 -10.82 1.97
C TYR A 120 10.44 -11.86 0.87
N ASP A 121 10.94 -13.02 1.24
CA ASP A 121 11.02 -14.20 0.38
C ASP A 121 9.92 -15.19 0.77
N PRO A 122 8.86 -15.35 -0.06
CA PRO A 122 7.77 -16.25 0.24
C PRO A 122 8.16 -17.75 0.28
N ALA A 123 9.24 -18.13 -0.43
CA ALA A 123 9.70 -19.50 -0.46
C ALA A 123 10.35 -19.93 0.86
N THR A 124 11.00 -19.00 1.55
CA THR A 124 11.73 -19.27 2.80
C THR A 124 11.02 -18.71 4.03
N GLY A 125 10.01 -17.84 3.85
CA GLY A 125 9.32 -17.16 4.94
C GLY A 125 10.20 -16.11 5.66
N ARG A 126 11.26 -15.62 5.03
CA ARG A 126 12.27 -14.75 5.66
C ARG A 126 12.20 -13.32 5.16
N TRP A 127 12.41 -12.39 6.07
CA TRP A 127 12.65 -10.98 5.79
C TRP A 127 14.15 -10.67 5.79
N THR A 128 14.56 -9.80 4.88
CA THR A 128 15.90 -9.21 4.82
C THR A 128 15.79 -7.70 4.57
N LEU A 129 16.87 -6.97 4.83
CA LEU A 129 16.98 -5.57 4.40
C LEU A 129 17.48 -5.51 2.96
N GLY A 130 16.91 -4.59 2.21
CA GLY A 130 17.38 -4.21 0.87
C GLY A 130 18.26 -2.96 0.91
N PRO A 131 18.73 -2.51 -0.26
CA PRO A 131 19.50 -1.28 -0.38
C PRO A 131 18.67 -0.08 0.05
N THR A 132 19.21 0.71 0.96
CA THR A 132 18.58 1.92 1.50
C THR A 132 18.22 2.90 0.38
N LEU A 133 16.99 3.47 0.42
CA LEU A 133 16.54 4.47 -0.55
C LEU A 133 17.40 5.74 -0.46
N PRO A 134 17.55 6.49 -1.56
CA PRO A 134 18.36 7.71 -1.59
C PRO A 134 17.93 8.79 -0.60
N GLN A 135 16.63 8.79 -0.24
CA GLN A 135 16.04 9.70 0.74
C GLN A 135 14.86 9.06 1.47
N PRO A 136 14.53 9.48 2.70
CA PRO A 136 13.30 9.11 3.36
C PRO A 136 12.10 9.57 2.53
N ILE A 137 11.14 8.65 2.28
CA ILE A 137 10.02 8.92 1.37
C ILE A 137 8.78 8.13 1.75
N HIS A 138 7.61 8.70 1.50
CA HIS A 138 6.31 8.03 1.63
C HIS A 138 5.41 8.37 0.44
N HIS A 139 4.25 7.72 0.32
CA HIS A 139 3.30 7.90 -0.79
C HIS A 139 3.94 7.79 -2.18
N THR A 140 5.08 7.14 -2.30
CA THR A 140 5.80 6.92 -3.55
C THR A 140 5.16 5.80 -4.37
N HIS A 141 5.51 5.75 -5.65
CA HIS A 141 5.15 4.66 -6.55
C HIS A 141 6.35 3.74 -6.75
N VAL A 142 6.09 2.44 -6.89
CA VAL A 142 7.14 1.47 -7.21
C VAL A 142 6.65 0.53 -8.30
N ALA A 143 7.48 0.27 -9.29
CA ALA A 143 7.18 -0.64 -10.40
C ALA A 143 8.36 -1.53 -10.72
N SER A 144 8.07 -2.79 -11.07
CA SER A 144 9.06 -3.73 -11.60
C SER A 144 8.86 -3.86 -13.10
N VAL A 145 9.92 -3.64 -13.86
CA VAL A 145 9.91 -3.74 -15.32
C VAL A 145 11.29 -4.05 -15.86
N GLY A 146 11.40 -4.90 -16.88
CA GLY A 146 12.66 -5.21 -17.55
C GLY A 146 13.75 -5.77 -16.61
N GLY A 147 13.37 -6.53 -15.56
CA GLY A 147 14.33 -7.04 -14.57
C GLY A 147 14.94 -5.96 -13.67
N ARG A 148 14.27 -4.83 -13.52
CA ARG A 148 14.65 -3.71 -12.64
C ARG A 148 13.46 -3.28 -11.80
N ILE A 149 13.72 -2.61 -10.67
CA ILE A 149 12.71 -1.97 -9.84
C ILE A 149 12.94 -0.46 -9.85
N TYR A 150 11.85 0.30 -10.04
CA TYR A 150 11.85 1.74 -10.14
C TYR A 150 11.03 2.34 -9.00
N LEU A 151 11.59 3.37 -8.37
CA LEU A 151 10.93 4.24 -7.39
C LEU A 151 10.62 5.56 -8.09
N LEU A 152 9.36 6.02 -8.06
CA LEU A 152 8.92 7.17 -8.85
C LEU A 152 8.14 8.15 -7.98
N GLY A 153 8.62 9.38 -7.90
CA GLY A 153 7.97 10.44 -7.13
C GLY A 153 7.74 10.09 -5.67
N GLY A 154 6.82 10.79 -5.04
CA GLY A 154 6.43 10.61 -3.64
C GLY A 154 6.48 11.90 -2.85
N GLU A 155 6.44 11.77 -1.53
CA GLU A 155 6.47 12.87 -0.56
C GLU A 155 7.64 12.66 0.40
N VAL A 156 8.42 13.73 0.65
CA VAL A 156 9.64 13.65 1.48
C VAL A 156 9.53 14.44 2.78
N GLU A 157 8.52 15.29 2.91
CA GLU A 157 8.25 16.12 4.08
C GLU A 157 6.75 16.14 4.34
N GLY A 158 6.30 16.81 5.39
CA GLY A 158 4.89 16.91 5.76
C GLY A 158 4.72 17.22 7.24
N ALA A 159 3.48 17.18 7.72
CA ALA A 159 3.12 17.56 9.10
C ALA A 159 3.95 16.81 10.17
N SER A 160 4.33 15.56 9.92
CA SER A 160 5.16 14.77 10.84
C SER A 160 6.60 15.27 10.99
N THR A 161 7.11 16.02 10.03
CA THR A 161 8.45 16.62 10.06
C THR A 161 8.43 18.08 10.53
N GLY A 162 7.25 18.64 10.80
CA GLY A 162 7.06 20.07 11.10
C GLY A 162 7.30 20.98 9.87
N ARG A 163 7.35 20.43 8.67
CA ARG A 163 7.55 21.15 7.41
C ARG A 163 6.34 20.97 6.49
N PRO A 164 6.11 21.89 5.53
CA PRO A 164 5.10 21.70 4.49
C PRO A 164 5.32 20.42 3.69
N GLU A 165 4.24 19.81 3.20
CA GLU A 165 4.35 18.69 2.25
C GLU A 165 5.17 19.11 1.04
N ARG A 166 6.12 18.26 0.66
CA ARG A 166 6.95 18.45 -0.52
C ARG A 166 6.92 17.22 -1.40
N PHE A 167 6.30 17.36 -2.55
CA PHE A 167 6.30 16.35 -3.58
C PHE A 167 7.61 16.37 -4.36
N VAL A 168 8.13 15.22 -4.71
CA VAL A 168 9.36 15.08 -5.49
C VAL A 168 9.08 14.43 -6.84
N PRO A 169 9.75 14.88 -7.92
CA PRO A 169 9.66 14.25 -9.23
C PRO A 169 10.69 13.12 -9.40
N ASP A 170 11.55 12.90 -8.45
CA ASP A 170 12.72 12.02 -8.55
C ASP A 170 12.32 10.60 -8.96
N VAL A 171 13.08 10.05 -9.90
CA VAL A 171 12.98 8.66 -10.32
C VAL A 171 14.30 7.96 -10.07
N TRP A 172 14.24 6.80 -9.42
CA TRP A 172 15.39 5.99 -9.10
C TRP A 172 15.18 4.55 -9.58
N MET A 173 16.19 3.98 -10.18
CA MET A 173 16.22 2.58 -10.56
C MET A 173 17.20 1.82 -9.66
N HIS A 174 16.76 0.72 -9.08
CA HIS A 174 17.69 -0.20 -8.40
C HIS A 174 18.52 -0.94 -9.43
N ASP A 175 19.83 -0.78 -9.32
CA ASP A 175 20.80 -1.51 -10.13
C ASP A 175 21.58 -2.50 -9.25
N PRO A 176 21.35 -3.81 -9.42
CA PRO A 176 22.09 -4.84 -8.68
C PRO A 176 23.60 -4.80 -8.91
N ALA A 177 24.05 -4.29 -10.05
CA ALA A 177 25.49 -4.24 -10.38
C ALA A 177 26.25 -3.24 -9.49
N VAL A 178 25.59 -2.15 -9.10
CA VAL A 178 26.18 -1.16 -8.18
C VAL A 178 25.68 -1.33 -6.74
N GLY A 179 24.74 -2.28 -6.53
CA GLY A 179 24.16 -2.57 -5.21
C GLY A 179 23.33 -1.43 -4.64
N GLY A 180 22.84 -0.50 -5.47
CA GLY A 180 22.18 0.72 -5.02
C GLY A 180 21.17 1.30 -6.02
N TRP A 181 20.79 2.55 -5.79
CA TRP A 181 19.82 3.28 -6.60
C TRP A 181 20.52 4.28 -7.52
N VAL A 182 20.13 4.27 -8.78
CA VAL A 182 20.68 5.13 -9.83
C VAL A 182 19.57 6.07 -10.32
N PRO A 183 19.84 7.39 -10.41
CA PRO A 183 18.84 8.35 -10.87
C PRO A 183 18.46 8.12 -12.33
N ARG A 184 17.21 8.46 -12.66
CA ARG A 184 16.62 8.42 -14.01
C ARG A 184 15.92 9.74 -14.29
N ALA A 185 15.46 9.92 -15.53
CA ALA A 185 14.72 11.11 -15.92
C ALA A 185 13.55 11.37 -14.95
N PRO A 186 13.47 12.55 -14.32
CA PRO A 186 12.45 12.87 -13.34
C PRO A 186 11.07 12.95 -13.98
N MET A 187 10.01 12.69 -13.18
CA MET A 187 8.61 12.86 -13.58
C MET A 187 8.36 14.32 -14.00
N PRO A 188 7.60 14.59 -15.08
CA PRO A 188 7.21 15.94 -15.44
C PRO A 188 6.40 16.65 -14.35
N THR A 189 5.57 15.90 -13.60
CA THR A 189 4.75 16.42 -12.51
C THR A 189 5.14 15.76 -11.19
N ALA A 190 5.73 16.51 -10.26
CA ALA A 190 6.05 16.05 -8.91
C ALA A 190 4.76 15.69 -8.16
N ARG A 191 4.65 14.47 -7.65
CA ARG A 191 3.45 13.99 -6.95
C ARG A 191 3.67 12.75 -6.12
N GLY A 192 2.82 12.56 -5.11
CA GLY A 192 2.69 11.34 -4.32
C GLY A 192 1.23 10.92 -4.17
N GLY A 193 0.99 9.70 -3.71
CA GLY A 193 -0.35 9.18 -3.42
C GLY A 193 -1.21 8.86 -4.64
N GLY A 194 -0.67 8.84 -5.84
CA GLY A 194 -1.34 8.35 -7.05
C GLY A 194 -1.35 6.83 -7.18
N GLY A 195 -1.55 6.35 -8.40
CA GLY A 195 -1.45 4.95 -8.79
C GLY A 195 -0.40 4.73 -9.89
N LYS A 196 -0.01 3.47 -10.07
CA LYS A 196 0.92 3.05 -11.12
C LYS A 196 0.48 1.73 -11.75
N ALA A 197 0.79 1.55 -13.03
CA ALA A 197 0.62 0.29 -13.76
C ALA A 197 1.75 0.10 -14.77
N VAL A 198 1.98 -1.13 -15.19
CA VAL A 198 2.99 -1.45 -16.21
C VAL A 198 2.29 -2.14 -17.38
N ILE A 199 2.52 -1.63 -18.60
CA ILE A 199 2.09 -2.24 -19.86
C ILE A 199 3.26 -2.16 -20.85
N ASP A 200 3.57 -3.26 -21.51
CA ASP A 200 4.57 -3.35 -22.59
C ASP A 200 5.92 -2.70 -22.20
N GLY A 201 6.38 -2.97 -20.98
CA GLY A 201 7.65 -2.46 -20.48
C GLY A 201 7.67 -0.97 -20.11
N LYS A 202 6.54 -0.28 -20.17
CA LYS A 202 6.40 1.14 -19.79
C LYS A 202 5.65 1.29 -18.48
N ILE A 203 6.01 2.32 -17.69
CA ILE A 203 5.42 2.61 -16.39
C ILE A 203 4.48 3.80 -16.51
N TYR A 204 3.20 3.56 -16.29
CA TYR A 204 2.15 4.58 -16.28
C TYR A 204 1.90 5.04 -14.85
N VAL A 205 1.83 6.36 -14.62
CA VAL A 205 1.56 6.96 -13.31
C VAL A 205 0.40 7.94 -13.43
N ALA A 206 -0.67 7.74 -12.66
CA ALA A 206 -1.89 8.56 -12.72
C ALA A 206 -2.29 9.12 -11.37
N GLY A 207 -2.85 10.33 -11.37
CA GLY A 207 -3.38 10.98 -10.19
C GLY A 207 -2.30 11.34 -9.18
N GLY A 208 -2.72 11.57 -7.95
CA GLY A 208 -1.87 11.99 -6.84
C GLY A 208 -2.52 13.12 -6.06
N ARG A 209 -1.86 13.56 -4.98
CA ARG A 209 -2.32 14.72 -4.23
C ARG A 209 -2.21 16.01 -5.06
N PRO A 210 -3.09 17.01 -4.83
CA PRO A 210 -2.97 18.31 -5.51
C PRO A 210 -1.58 18.95 -5.30
N PRO A 211 -1.02 19.64 -6.33
CA PRO A 211 -1.66 20.00 -7.60
C PRO A 211 -1.65 18.91 -8.68
N GLY A 212 -0.96 17.77 -8.49
CA GLY A 212 -0.78 16.71 -9.50
C GLY A 212 -1.96 15.75 -9.69
N GLY A 213 -3.15 16.05 -9.14
CA GLY A 213 -4.25 15.10 -8.99
C GLY A 213 -4.87 14.52 -10.25
N SER A 214 -4.78 15.20 -11.40
CA SER A 214 -5.23 14.69 -12.71
C SER A 214 -4.10 14.21 -13.61
N ALA A 215 -2.85 14.54 -13.29
CA ALA A 215 -1.72 14.23 -14.16
C ALA A 215 -1.64 12.74 -14.47
N PHE A 216 -1.46 12.42 -15.76
CA PHE A 216 -1.26 11.07 -16.23
C PHE A 216 -0.07 11.05 -17.19
N GLU A 217 0.92 10.27 -16.86
CA GLU A 217 2.21 10.26 -17.54
C GLU A 217 2.73 8.83 -17.68
N VAL A 218 3.49 8.58 -18.74
CA VAL A 218 4.13 7.30 -19.00
C VAL A 218 5.64 7.47 -19.11
N TYR A 219 6.36 6.61 -18.40
CA TYR A 219 7.82 6.50 -18.47
C TYR A 219 8.21 5.32 -19.34
N ASP A 220 9.13 5.56 -20.26
CA ASP A 220 9.77 4.52 -21.06
C ASP A 220 11.19 4.27 -20.54
N PRO A 221 11.44 3.15 -19.86
CA PRO A 221 12.77 2.80 -19.35
C PRO A 221 13.83 2.60 -20.47
N ALA A 222 13.41 2.26 -21.68
CA ALA A 222 14.33 2.00 -22.77
C ALA A 222 14.98 3.29 -23.31
N THR A 223 14.25 4.40 -23.24
CA THR A 223 14.71 5.73 -23.71
C THR A 223 14.99 6.69 -22.55
N ASP A 224 14.74 6.27 -21.29
CA ASP A 224 14.83 7.11 -20.09
C ASP A 224 14.07 8.42 -20.25
N SER A 225 12.82 8.36 -20.71
CA SER A 225 12.03 9.55 -21.03
C SER A 225 10.57 9.42 -20.63
N TRP A 226 9.91 10.56 -20.46
CA TRP A 226 8.51 10.68 -20.09
C TRP A 226 7.68 11.24 -21.23
N GLU A 227 6.43 10.78 -21.32
CA GLU A 227 5.38 11.34 -22.16
C GLU A 227 4.16 11.70 -21.32
N ARG A 228 3.58 12.89 -21.53
CA ARG A 228 2.30 13.25 -20.92
C ARG A 228 1.15 12.67 -21.75
N LEU A 229 0.21 12.07 -21.06
CA LEU A 229 -0.99 11.46 -21.62
C LEU A 229 -2.24 12.31 -21.29
N PRO A 230 -3.40 12.04 -21.92
CA PRO A 230 -4.66 12.68 -21.54
C PRO A 230 -4.94 12.49 -20.05
N ASP A 231 -5.14 13.58 -19.34
CA ASP A 231 -5.33 13.63 -17.90
C ASP A 231 -6.41 12.66 -17.40
N LEU A 232 -6.22 12.16 -16.18
CA LEU A 232 -7.24 11.36 -15.46
C LEU A 232 -8.52 12.20 -15.31
N PRO A 233 -9.67 11.76 -15.84
CA PRO A 233 -10.88 12.59 -15.92
C PRO A 233 -11.40 13.06 -14.57
N THR A 234 -11.31 12.20 -13.54
CA THR A 234 -11.65 12.57 -12.15
C THR A 234 -10.37 12.73 -11.35
N GLN A 235 -10.01 13.98 -11.04
CA GLN A 235 -8.85 14.29 -10.21
C GLN A 235 -8.95 13.59 -8.84
N ARG A 236 -7.95 12.77 -8.49
CA ARG A 236 -7.95 12.02 -7.22
C ARG A 236 -6.62 11.42 -6.85
N ASN A 237 -6.51 11.07 -5.58
CA ASN A 237 -5.36 10.40 -4.97
C ASN A 237 -5.81 9.18 -4.14
N HIS A 238 -4.88 8.40 -3.62
CA HIS A 238 -5.14 7.22 -2.78
C HIS A 238 -6.07 6.20 -3.44
N LEU A 239 -5.93 6.08 -4.75
CA LEU A 239 -6.66 5.20 -5.65
C LEU A 239 -5.96 3.84 -5.82
N ALA A 240 -6.69 2.86 -6.34
CA ALA A 240 -6.12 1.62 -6.87
C ALA A 240 -5.94 1.74 -8.39
N MET A 241 -4.79 1.28 -8.90
CA MET A 241 -4.49 1.27 -10.33
C MET A 241 -3.80 -0.03 -10.72
N VAL A 242 -4.32 -0.69 -11.75
CA VAL A 242 -3.79 -1.95 -12.27
C VAL A 242 -3.85 -1.99 -13.80
N ALA A 243 -3.02 -2.85 -14.40
CA ALA A 243 -3.10 -3.17 -15.83
C ALA A 243 -3.73 -4.56 -16.01
N ILE A 244 -4.70 -4.67 -16.92
CA ILE A 244 -5.35 -5.93 -17.31
C ILE A 244 -5.58 -5.92 -18.81
N ASN A 245 -5.13 -6.94 -19.50
CA ASN A 245 -5.34 -7.14 -20.95
C ASN A 245 -5.02 -5.87 -21.78
N GLY A 246 -3.86 -5.25 -21.49
CA GLY A 246 -3.38 -4.06 -22.21
C GLY A 246 -4.11 -2.76 -21.89
N ARG A 247 -5.02 -2.73 -20.90
CA ARG A 247 -5.73 -1.53 -20.43
C ARG A 247 -5.41 -1.23 -18.99
N ILE A 248 -5.55 0.04 -18.60
CA ILE A 248 -5.32 0.52 -17.25
C ILE A 248 -6.66 0.81 -16.58
N TYR A 249 -6.87 0.22 -15.41
CA TYR A 249 -8.05 0.40 -14.57
C TYR A 249 -7.70 1.22 -13.34
N VAL A 250 -8.41 2.33 -13.13
CA VAL A 250 -8.21 3.24 -12.00
C VAL A 250 -9.51 3.31 -11.20
N ALA A 251 -9.49 2.81 -9.97
CA ALA A 251 -10.68 2.68 -9.13
C ALA A 251 -10.57 3.48 -7.83
N GLY A 252 -11.66 4.09 -7.41
CA GLY A 252 -11.80 4.80 -6.12
C GLY A 252 -10.84 5.95 -5.95
N GLY A 253 -10.54 6.29 -4.71
CA GLY A 253 -9.64 7.38 -4.31
C GLY A 253 -10.36 8.50 -3.58
N ARG A 254 -9.62 9.61 -3.36
CA ARG A 254 -10.08 10.84 -2.70
C ARG A 254 -9.88 12.04 -3.62
N THR A 255 -10.80 13.03 -3.58
CA THR A 255 -10.75 14.21 -4.45
C THR A 255 -10.07 15.43 -3.80
N GLY A 256 -9.52 15.29 -2.60
CA GLY A 256 -8.85 16.37 -1.87
C GLY A 256 -7.60 15.91 -1.14
N PRO A 257 -6.86 16.83 -0.49
CA PRO A 257 -5.53 16.54 0.05
C PRO A 257 -5.55 15.67 1.31
N GLY A 258 -6.50 15.87 2.21
CA GLY A 258 -6.51 15.25 3.54
C GLY A 258 -7.26 13.93 3.64
N ALA A 259 -7.11 13.22 4.76
CA ALA A 259 -7.83 11.98 5.05
C ALA A 259 -9.36 12.18 5.16
N GLY A 260 -9.82 13.39 5.49
CA GLY A 260 -11.25 13.77 5.50
C GLY A 260 -11.83 14.13 4.13
N ALA A 261 -11.03 14.16 3.07
CA ALA A 261 -11.50 14.53 1.74
C ALA A 261 -12.56 13.55 1.21
N PRO A 262 -13.52 14.03 0.37
CA PRO A 262 -14.53 13.18 -0.23
C PRO A 262 -13.92 12.01 -0.98
N ARG A 263 -14.47 10.82 -0.77
CA ARG A 263 -14.09 9.59 -1.46
C ARG A 263 -15.02 9.34 -2.63
N VAL A 264 -14.50 8.65 -3.65
CA VAL A 264 -15.26 8.33 -4.86
C VAL A 264 -15.29 6.82 -5.09
N ASP A 265 -16.31 6.37 -5.80
CA ASP A 265 -16.50 5.00 -6.27
C ASP A 265 -16.18 4.84 -7.76
N VAL A 266 -15.73 5.90 -8.41
CA VAL A 266 -15.49 5.99 -9.85
C VAL A 266 -14.44 4.97 -10.29
N VAL A 267 -14.74 4.28 -11.40
CA VAL A 267 -13.78 3.45 -12.14
C VAL A 267 -13.58 4.05 -13.52
N GLU A 268 -12.35 4.38 -13.85
CA GLU A 268 -11.95 4.92 -15.15
C GLU A 268 -10.92 3.99 -15.80
N ILE A 269 -11.12 3.75 -17.09
CA ILE A 269 -10.37 2.77 -17.86
C ILE A 269 -9.67 3.50 -19.00
N TYR A 270 -8.34 3.42 -19.04
CA TYR A 270 -7.53 3.97 -20.12
C TYR A 270 -7.14 2.88 -21.10
N ASP A 271 -7.35 3.15 -22.37
CA ASP A 271 -6.90 2.31 -23.49
C ASP A 271 -5.71 2.98 -24.18
N PRO A 272 -4.49 2.42 -24.02
CA PRO A 272 -3.29 2.98 -24.65
C PRO A 272 -3.33 2.98 -26.18
N ALA A 273 -4.05 2.05 -26.81
CA ALA A 273 -4.13 1.96 -28.26
C ALA A 273 -4.95 3.11 -28.86
N THR A 274 -6.00 3.55 -28.17
CA THR A 274 -6.85 4.66 -28.59
C THR A 274 -6.51 5.98 -27.89
N ARG A 275 -5.71 5.92 -26.81
CA ARG A 275 -5.36 7.04 -25.93
C ARG A 275 -6.58 7.73 -25.31
N ARG A 276 -7.61 6.95 -24.97
CA ARG A 276 -8.89 7.47 -24.46
C ARG A 276 -9.25 6.82 -23.13
N TRP A 277 -9.93 7.61 -22.30
CA TRP A 277 -10.58 7.17 -21.09
C TRP A 277 -12.02 6.76 -21.36
N SER A 278 -12.47 5.74 -20.69
CA SER A 278 -13.86 5.31 -20.58
C SER A 278 -14.23 5.04 -19.12
N ARG A 279 -15.50 4.79 -18.81
CA ARG A 279 -15.93 4.42 -17.47
C ARG A 279 -16.30 2.94 -17.43
N GLY A 280 -16.00 2.31 -16.30
CA GLY A 280 -16.52 1.00 -15.89
C GLY A 280 -17.51 1.14 -14.76
N ALA A 281 -18.13 0.02 -14.35
CA ALA A 281 -19.04 -0.04 -13.22
C ALA A 281 -18.36 0.47 -11.95
N SER A 282 -19.03 1.38 -11.24
CA SER A 282 -18.54 1.96 -9.98
C SER A 282 -18.27 0.90 -8.92
N LEU A 283 -17.29 1.16 -8.05
CA LEU A 283 -17.08 0.38 -6.82
C LEU A 283 -18.39 0.31 -6.01
N PRO A 284 -18.64 -0.80 -5.31
CA PRO A 284 -19.84 -0.94 -4.48
C PRO A 284 -20.00 0.12 -3.38
N ALA A 285 -18.90 0.77 -2.98
CA ALA A 285 -18.93 1.90 -2.05
C ALA A 285 -17.73 2.85 -2.30
N PRO A 286 -17.90 4.18 -2.12
CA PRO A 286 -16.81 5.15 -2.22
C PRO A 286 -15.73 4.89 -1.18
N ARG A 287 -14.47 4.89 -1.59
CA ARG A 287 -13.33 4.68 -0.69
C ARG A 287 -12.01 5.19 -1.25
N GLY A 288 -11.10 5.61 -0.34
CA GLY A 288 -9.73 5.97 -0.65
C GLY A 288 -8.75 5.22 0.24
N GLY A 289 -7.45 5.38 0.02
CA GLY A 289 -6.44 4.63 0.77
C GLY A 289 -6.43 3.13 0.45
N ILE A 290 -7.06 2.75 -0.65
CA ILE A 290 -7.21 1.38 -1.12
C ILE A 290 -5.95 0.87 -1.80
N THR A 291 -5.79 -0.45 -1.81
CA THR A 291 -4.78 -1.11 -2.66
C THR A 291 -5.43 -1.97 -3.73
N GLY A 292 -4.75 -2.12 -4.86
CA GLY A 292 -5.21 -2.93 -5.98
C GLY A 292 -4.24 -4.03 -6.36
N ALA A 293 -4.76 -5.12 -6.93
CA ALA A 293 -4.00 -6.18 -7.57
C ALA A 293 -4.68 -6.60 -8.87
N ALA A 294 -3.87 -7.00 -9.87
CA ALA A 294 -4.35 -7.70 -11.06
C ALA A 294 -3.94 -9.17 -10.96
N TYR A 295 -4.89 -10.07 -11.16
CA TYR A 295 -4.61 -11.51 -11.20
C TYR A 295 -5.68 -12.23 -12.02
N ALA A 296 -5.26 -13.15 -12.89
CA ALA A 296 -6.13 -13.98 -13.73
C ALA A 296 -7.22 -13.16 -14.46
N GLY A 297 -6.81 -12.03 -15.09
CA GLY A 297 -7.72 -11.15 -15.84
C GLY A 297 -8.65 -10.29 -14.98
N CYS A 298 -8.66 -10.43 -13.66
CA CYS A 298 -9.50 -9.65 -12.74
C CYS A 298 -8.72 -8.53 -12.06
N MET A 299 -9.44 -7.45 -11.65
CA MET A 299 -8.96 -6.48 -10.70
C MET A 299 -9.46 -6.83 -9.29
N PHE A 300 -8.59 -6.77 -8.32
CA PHE A 300 -8.92 -6.90 -6.90
C PHE A 300 -8.67 -5.58 -6.18
N VAL A 301 -9.59 -5.19 -5.29
CA VAL A 301 -9.48 -3.97 -4.47
C VAL A 301 -9.69 -4.34 -3.01
N PHE A 302 -8.81 -3.85 -2.14
CA PHE A 302 -8.77 -4.23 -0.73
C PHE A 302 -8.78 -3.03 0.19
N GLY A 303 -9.57 -3.13 1.27
CA GLY A 303 -9.56 -2.22 2.41
C GLY A 303 -9.88 -0.77 2.09
N GLY A 304 -9.17 0.12 2.76
CA GLY A 304 -9.26 1.57 2.57
C GLY A 304 -10.00 2.30 3.68
N GLU A 305 -10.12 3.61 3.47
CA GLU A 305 -10.83 4.56 4.31
C GLU A 305 -12.20 4.86 3.70
N GLY A 306 -13.20 5.17 4.52
CA GLY A 306 -14.48 5.69 4.01
C GLY A 306 -15.73 5.02 4.53
N GLU A 307 -15.60 4.00 5.36
CA GLU A 307 -16.74 3.38 6.03
C GLU A 307 -17.11 4.19 7.28
N PRO A 308 -18.15 5.03 7.25
CA PRO A 308 -18.46 5.93 8.36
C PRO A 308 -18.95 5.21 9.62
N THR A 309 -19.36 3.93 9.49
CA THR A 309 -19.83 3.12 10.60
C THR A 309 -18.72 2.36 11.32
N HIS A 310 -17.53 2.26 10.72
CA HIS A 310 -16.40 1.59 11.35
C HIS A 310 -15.70 2.53 12.34
N VAL A 311 -15.50 2.08 13.57
CA VAL A 311 -14.94 2.90 14.67
C VAL A 311 -13.58 3.52 14.37
N LEU A 312 -12.80 2.92 13.48
CA LEU A 312 -11.47 3.39 13.07
C LEU A 312 -11.48 4.11 11.70
N GLY A 313 -12.66 4.29 11.08
CA GLY A 313 -12.81 4.92 9.76
C GLY A 313 -12.27 4.11 8.59
N LEU A 314 -11.98 2.82 8.80
CA LEU A 314 -11.48 1.90 7.79
C LEU A 314 -12.54 0.84 7.44
N THR A 315 -12.38 0.21 6.28
CA THR A 315 -13.21 -0.90 5.86
C THR A 315 -12.38 -2.17 5.63
N PRO A 316 -12.84 -3.34 6.11
CA PRO A 316 -12.22 -4.62 5.79
C PRO A 316 -12.65 -5.18 4.43
N ASN A 317 -13.58 -4.54 3.72
CA ASN A 317 -14.16 -5.11 2.51
C ASN A 317 -13.12 -5.31 1.41
N ALA A 318 -13.25 -6.42 0.69
CA ALA A 318 -12.55 -6.73 -0.55
C ALA A 318 -13.54 -6.95 -1.69
N TYR A 319 -13.14 -6.55 -2.89
CA TYR A 319 -13.93 -6.70 -4.10
C TYR A 319 -13.09 -7.22 -5.26
N GLY A 320 -13.71 -8.05 -6.10
CA GLY A 320 -13.19 -8.47 -7.39
C GLY A 320 -14.01 -7.90 -8.54
N TYR A 321 -13.36 -7.35 -9.55
CA TYR A 321 -13.98 -6.82 -10.75
C TYR A 321 -13.65 -7.69 -11.95
N ASP A 322 -14.68 -8.07 -12.72
CA ASP A 322 -14.52 -8.75 -14.00
C ASP A 322 -14.69 -7.75 -15.16
N PRO A 323 -13.59 -7.41 -15.87
CA PRO A 323 -13.67 -6.50 -17.00
C PRO A 323 -14.53 -6.96 -18.17
N ARG A 324 -14.78 -8.27 -18.31
CA ARG A 324 -15.59 -8.82 -19.42
C ARG A 324 -17.08 -8.61 -19.21
N THR A 325 -17.51 -8.62 -17.95
CA THR A 325 -18.92 -8.47 -17.58
C THR A 325 -19.23 -7.10 -17.02
N ASP A 326 -18.19 -6.28 -16.77
CA ASP A 326 -18.28 -4.96 -16.10
C ASP A 326 -19.00 -5.06 -14.74
N ARG A 327 -18.62 -6.06 -13.91
CA ARG A 327 -19.28 -6.33 -12.63
C ARG A 327 -18.31 -6.52 -11.49
N TRP A 328 -18.75 -6.07 -10.32
CA TRP A 328 -18.08 -6.28 -9.04
C TRP A 328 -18.68 -7.48 -8.29
N THR A 329 -17.82 -8.25 -7.66
CA THR A 329 -18.15 -9.34 -6.73
C THR A 329 -17.60 -8.99 -5.37
N THR A 330 -18.42 -9.11 -4.31
CA THR A 330 -17.94 -9.00 -2.93
C THR A 330 -17.13 -10.25 -2.59
N LEU A 331 -15.96 -10.04 -2.03
CA LEU A 331 -15.05 -11.09 -1.59
C LEU A 331 -15.04 -11.18 -0.05
N PRO A 332 -14.48 -12.24 0.53
CA PRO A 332 -14.26 -12.31 1.97
C PRO A 332 -13.46 -11.11 2.48
N ASN A 333 -13.87 -10.57 3.62
CA ASN A 333 -13.22 -9.42 4.24
C ASN A 333 -11.77 -9.69 4.61
N LEU A 334 -10.95 -8.63 4.58
CA LEU A 334 -9.60 -8.69 5.13
C LEU A 334 -9.63 -9.06 6.61
N PRO A 335 -8.71 -9.92 7.07
CA PRO A 335 -8.56 -10.20 8.50
C PRO A 335 -8.31 -8.96 9.36
N ILE A 336 -7.55 -8.00 8.81
CA ILE A 336 -7.26 -6.71 9.43
C ILE A 336 -7.59 -5.61 8.41
N ALA A 337 -8.52 -4.71 8.78
CA ALA A 337 -8.80 -3.54 7.96
C ALA A 337 -7.57 -2.63 7.90
N VAL A 338 -7.12 -2.31 6.69
CA VAL A 338 -5.93 -1.49 6.46
C VAL A 338 -6.16 -0.49 5.32
N HIS A 339 -5.38 0.59 5.36
CA HIS A 339 -5.26 1.55 4.27
C HIS A 339 -3.79 1.91 4.01
N GLY A 340 -3.52 2.74 2.99
CA GLY A 340 -2.19 3.31 2.78
C GLY A 340 -1.12 2.31 2.34
N LEU A 341 -1.51 1.20 1.69
CA LEU A 341 -0.60 0.38 0.91
C LEU A 341 -0.61 0.89 -0.53
N LYS A 342 0.56 1.34 -1.01
CA LYS A 342 0.69 1.81 -2.41
C LYS A 342 1.12 0.65 -3.33
N GLY A 343 0.26 -0.36 -3.41
CA GLY A 343 0.44 -1.56 -4.21
C GLY A 343 0.36 -2.85 -3.40
N SER A 344 0.47 -3.94 -4.10
CA SER A 344 0.49 -5.32 -3.60
C SER A 344 1.52 -6.10 -4.41
N ALA A 345 1.85 -7.30 -3.95
CA ALA A 345 2.65 -8.24 -4.72
C ALA A 345 1.81 -9.48 -5.07
N VAL A 346 1.97 -10.00 -6.29
CA VAL A 346 1.30 -11.22 -6.73
C VAL A 346 2.37 -12.26 -7.04
N ILE A 347 2.41 -13.34 -6.26
CA ILE A 347 3.41 -14.40 -6.39
C ILE A 347 2.74 -15.76 -6.17
N GLY A 348 2.99 -16.72 -7.05
CA GLY A 348 2.49 -18.07 -6.92
C GLY A 348 0.97 -18.17 -6.76
N GLY A 349 0.21 -17.31 -7.44
CA GLY A 349 -1.24 -17.28 -7.37
C GLY A 349 -1.82 -16.71 -6.08
N ARG A 350 -1.02 -16.00 -5.29
CA ARG A 350 -1.42 -15.31 -4.05
C ARG A 350 -1.15 -13.82 -4.15
N ILE A 351 -2.00 -13.03 -3.51
CA ILE A 351 -1.87 -11.58 -3.38
C ILE A 351 -1.41 -11.26 -1.96
N PHE A 352 -0.29 -10.57 -1.84
CA PHE A 352 0.34 -10.22 -0.59
C PHE A 352 0.12 -8.76 -0.25
N LEU A 353 -0.34 -8.50 0.96
CA LEU A 353 -0.65 -7.19 1.51
C LEU A 353 0.16 -6.97 2.81
N PRO A 354 1.43 -6.57 2.72
CA PRO A 354 2.28 -6.34 3.88
C PRO A 354 1.98 -5.00 4.55
N GLY A 355 1.68 -4.98 5.83
CA GLY A 355 1.51 -3.74 6.59
C GLY A 355 0.22 -2.99 6.31
N GLY A 356 0.32 -1.67 6.26
CA GLY A 356 -0.79 -0.73 6.10
C GLY A 356 -1.19 -0.06 7.41
N GLY A 357 -1.83 1.12 7.31
CA GLY A 357 -2.39 1.84 8.46
C GLY A 357 -3.64 1.17 9.00
N ILE A 358 -3.78 1.10 10.31
CA ILE A 358 -4.93 0.51 11.01
C ILE A 358 -5.88 1.55 11.61
N THR A 359 -5.57 2.84 11.44
CA THR A 359 -6.47 3.96 11.78
C THR A 359 -6.46 4.99 10.67
N LEU A 360 -7.49 5.80 10.56
CA LEU A 360 -7.57 6.90 9.61
C LEU A 360 -6.34 7.83 9.71
N GLY A 361 -5.75 8.19 8.58
CA GLY A 361 -4.72 9.23 8.50
C GLY A 361 -3.26 8.77 8.66
N GLY A 362 -2.94 7.49 8.56
CA GLY A 362 -1.55 7.02 8.39
C GLY A 362 -0.64 7.05 9.63
N ASN A 363 -1.18 7.17 10.84
CA ASN A 363 -0.39 7.31 12.07
C ASN A 363 -0.03 5.95 12.73
N SER A 364 -0.58 4.86 12.27
CA SER A 364 -0.49 3.55 12.93
C SER A 364 -0.34 2.45 11.89
N GLY A 365 0.90 2.16 11.53
CA GLY A 365 1.21 1.01 10.69
C GLY A 365 1.06 -0.31 11.45
N THR A 366 0.61 -1.36 10.76
CA THR A 366 0.75 -2.75 11.23
C THR A 366 1.95 -3.41 10.57
N ASN A 367 2.45 -4.47 11.19
CA ASN A 367 3.45 -5.36 10.61
C ASN A 367 2.84 -6.66 10.05
N ALA A 368 1.53 -6.79 10.05
CA ALA A 368 0.85 -7.97 9.56
C ALA A 368 1.12 -8.19 8.06
N MET A 369 1.39 -9.42 7.68
CA MET A 369 1.40 -9.87 6.29
C MET A 369 0.10 -10.61 6.03
N GLN A 370 -0.84 -9.97 5.35
CA GLN A 370 -2.09 -10.60 4.92
C GLN A 370 -1.90 -11.18 3.52
N VAL A 371 -2.34 -12.41 3.32
CA VAL A 371 -2.16 -13.14 2.06
C VAL A 371 -3.51 -13.65 1.59
N TYR A 372 -3.93 -13.20 0.42
CA TYR A 372 -5.17 -13.64 -0.20
C TYR A 372 -4.91 -14.62 -1.34
N ARG A 373 -5.67 -15.70 -1.40
CA ARG A 373 -5.67 -16.68 -2.48
C ARG A 373 -6.95 -16.53 -3.30
N PRO A 374 -6.92 -15.81 -4.45
CA PRO A 374 -8.10 -15.59 -5.25
C PRO A 374 -8.61 -16.89 -5.89
N THR A 375 -9.92 -17.11 -5.82
CA THR A 375 -10.63 -18.16 -6.60
C THR A 375 -11.27 -17.59 -7.86
N MET A 376 -11.52 -16.27 -7.89
CA MET A 376 -12.10 -15.56 -9.04
C MET A 376 -11.10 -15.54 -10.21
N ARG A 377 -11.62 -15.82 -11.42
CA ARG A 377 -10.92 -15.78 -12.71
C ARG A 377 -11.74 -14.99 -13.71
N CYS A 378 -11.07 -14.17 -14.54
CA CYS A 378 -11.70 -13.32 -15.55
C CYS A 378 -11.03 -13.47 -16.94
N GLU A 379 -10.34 -14.59 -17.15
CA GLU A 379 -9.70 -14.96 -18.42
C GLU A 379 -10.68 -15.70 -19.34
#